data_742bcd30b2d373c150d9d6fc88ac3270
#
_entry.id   742bcd30b2d373c150d9d6fc88ac3270
#
_cell.length_a   1.000
_cell.length_b   1.000
_cell.length_c   1.000
_cell.angle_alpha   90.00
_cell.angle_beta   90.00
_cell.angle_gamma   90.00
#
_symmetry.space_group_name_H-M   'P 1'
#
loop_
_entity.id
_entity.type
_entity.pdbx_description
1 polymer ?
#
loop_
_entity_poly.entity_id
_entity_poly.type
_entity_poly.pdbx_seq_one_letter_code
_entity_poly.pdbx_strand_id
1 'polypeptide(L)'
;RMVGDDEVEWPVHDDWPPEEFIGKTGPDEAFAYPDEPRQPELEKRRKARKFHPLAEPLGDEPVVANGEELHRYCKAKGFLFLVYIGFNTNYCMVLNDYGMVHMNNRGYATILLRDCTTGMESFETQASLGQTRTLIQHLEMSQRFSLTSPELIAALRGREDRK
;
A
#
# COMPACT_ATOMS: atom_id res chain seq x y z
N ARG A 1 -31.89 5.75 -13.11
CA ARG A 1 -31.56 4.34 -13.36
C ARG A 1 -30.12 4.11 -12.93
N MET A 2 -29.91 3.14 -12.09
CA MET A 2 -28.57 2.83 -11.61
C MET A 2 -27.82 1.97 -12.65
N VAL A 3 -26.53 2.26 -12.82
CA VAL A 3 -25.62 1.43 -13.62
C VAL A 3 -25.51 0.08 -12.92
N GLY A 4 -25.79 -1.02 -13.61
CA GLY A 4 -25.79 -2.36 -13.03
C GLY A 4 -27.18 -3.02 -12.87
N ASP A 5 -28.22 -2.38 -13.37
CA ASP A 5 -29.52 -3.07 -13.50
C ASP A 5 -29.39 -4.28 -14.44
N ASP A 6 -29.96 -5.41 -14.05
CA ASP A 6 -29.88 -6.70 -14.77
C ASP A 6 -30.43 -6.65 -16.23
N GLU A 7 -31.16 -5.59 -16.56
CA GLU A 7 -31.69 -5.34 -17.92
C GLU A 7 -30.69 -4.66 -18.86
N VAL A 8 -29.48 -4.31 -18.37
CA VAL A 8 -28.44 -3.67 -19.18
C VAL A 8 -27.43 -4.73 -19.59
N GLU A 9 -27.47 -5.14 -20.86
CA GLU A 9 -26.35 -5.86 -21.45
C GLU A 9 -25.15 -4.93 -21.53
N TRP A 10 -24.13 -5.24 -20.75
CA TRP A 10 -22.85 -4.55 -20.82
C TRP A 10 -22.04 -5.17 -21.94
N PRO A 11 -21.74 -4.42 -23.01
CA PRO A 11 -20.85 -4.91 -24.05
C PRO A 11 -19.50 -5.24 -23.43
N VAL A 12 -19.00 -6.43 -23.68
CA VAL A 12 -17.61 -6.78 -23.38
C VAL A 12 -16.77 -6.07 -24.46
N HIS A 13 -16.09 -5.02 -24.08
CA HIS A 13 -15.15 -4.31 -24.94
C HIS A 13 -13.75 -4.85 -24.67
N ASP A 14 -13.34 -5.86 -25.44
CA ASP A 14 -11.98 -6.38 -25.40
C ASP A 14 -10.95 -5.37 -25.97
N ASP A 15 -11.45 -4.33 -26.64
CA ASP A 15 -10.69 -3.26 -27.29
C ASP A 15 -10.76 -1.92 -26.55
N TRP A 16 -11.30 -1.89 -25.31
CA TRP A 16 -11.37 -0.68 -24.51
C TRP A 16 -10.66 -0.82 -23.18
N PRO A 17 -9.83 0.14 -22.76
CA PRO A 17 -9.43 1.36 -23.50
C PRO A 17 -8.55 1.04 -24.72
N PRO A 18 -8.53 1.90 -25.75
CA PRO A 18 -7.77 1.66 -26.97
C PRO A 18 -6.27 1.52 -26.67
N GLU A 19 -5.58 0.71 -27.50
CA GLU A 19 -4.17 0.33 -27.27
C GLU A 19 -3.25 1.56 -27.16
N GLU A 20 -3.46 2.58 -27.97
CA GLU A 20 -2.71 3.84 -27.87
C GLU A 20 -2.93 4.60 -26.54
N PHE A 21 -4.03 4.31 -25.84
CA PHE A 21 -4.31 4.87 -24.52
C PHE A 21 -3.65 4.05 -23.43
N ILE A 22 -3.72 2.73 -23.54
CA ILE A 22 -3.12 1.78 -22.58
C ILE A 22 -1.59 1.87 -22.60
N GLY A 23 -0.98 2.04 -23.79
CA GLY A 23 0.46 2.15 -23.94
C GLY A 23 1.10 3.32 -23.19
N LYS A 24 0.28 4.26 -22.71
CA LYS A 24 0.74 5.37 -21.87
C LYS A 24 0.69 5.07 -20.35
N THR A 25 0.16 3.93 -19.99
CA THR A 25 -0.07 3.55 -18.57
C THR A 25 0.79 2.36 -18.12
N GLY A 26 1.74 1.94 -18.92
CA GLY A 26 2.72 0.93 -18.53
C GLY A 26 3.48 1.36 -17.27
N PRO A 27 3.69 0.46 -16.31
CA PRO A 27 4.25 0.81 -14.99
C PRO A 27 5.65 1.44 -15.06
N ASP A 28 6.39 1.21 -16.14
CA ASP A 28 7.74 1.75 -16.30
C ASP A 28 7.82 2.93 -17.28
N GLU A 29 6.88 3.06 -18.20
CA GLU A 29 6.89 4.10 -19.22
C GLU A 29 6.05 5.32 -18.85
N ALA A 30 4.98 5.16 -18.08
CA ALA A 30 4.08 6.26 -17.71
C ALA A 30 4.73 7.31 -16.80
N PHE A 31 5.78 6.95 -16.07
CA PHE A 31 6.56 7.85 -15.22
C PHE A 31 8.00 8.04 -15.72
N ALA A 32 8.38 7.39 -16.80
CA ALA A 32 9.64 7.65 -17.45
C ALA A 32 9.45 8.87 -18.36
N TYR A 33 10.02 9.99 -17.97
CA TYR A 33 10.28 11.07 -18.91
C TYR A 33 11.40 10.56 -19.83
N PRO A 34 11.12 10.13 -21.06
CA PRO A 34 12.13 9.50 -21.92
C PRO A 34 13.30 10.44 -22.20
N ASP A 35 13.07 11.73 -22.09
CA ASP A 35 14.06 12.80 -22.29
C ASP A 35 14.64 13.33 -20.97
N GLU A 36 14.39 12.68 -19.85
CA GLU A 36 14.97 13.06 -18.55
C GLU A 36 16.49 12.85 -18.59
N PRO A 37 17.30 13.90 -18.56
CA PRO A 37 18.76 13.79 -18.68
C PRO A 37 19.42 12.98 -17.54
N ARG A 38 18.70 12.74 -16.45
CA ARG A 38 19.16 11.94 -15.30
C ARG A 38 18.82 10.45 -15.41
N GLN A 39 18.17 10.00 -16.47
CA GLN A 39 17.80 8.59 -16.64
C GLN A 39 18.94 7.60 -16.42
N PRO A 40 20.15 7.79 -16.97
CA PRO A 40 21.26 6.89 -16.72
C PRO A 40 21.66 6.80 -15.24
N GLU A 41 21.58 7.92 -14.50
CA GLU A 41 21.85 7.94 -13.06
C GLU A 41 20.73 7.27 -12.27
N LEU A 42 19.46 7.48 -12.65
CA LEU A 42 18.33 6.84 -12.04
C LEU A 42 18.36 5.32 -12.20
N GLU A 43 18.71 4.83 -13.39
CA GLU A 43 18.91 3.40 -13.62
C GLU A 43 20.05 2.82 -12.78
N LYS A 44 21.18 3.52 -12.69
CA LYS A 44 22.29 3.14 -11.84
C LYS A 44 21.85 3.06 -10.37
N ARG A 45 21.10 4.03 -9.90
CA ARG A 45 20.54 4.05 -8.55
C ARG A 45 19.53 2.92 -8.33
N ARG A 46 18.66 2.64 -9.30
CA ARG A 46 17.73 1.49 -9.24
C ARG A 46 18.46 0.16 -9.08
N LYS A 47 19.50 -0.06 -9.88
CA LYS A 47 20.32 -1.29 -9.82
C LYS A 47 21.12 -1.41 -8.51
N ALA A 48 21.45 -0.29 -7.88
CA ALA A 48 22.20 -0.23 -6.63
C ALA A 48 21.31 -0.22 -5.37
N ARG A 49 19.98 -0.29 -5.51
CA ARG A 49 19.07 -0.28 -4.38
C ARG A 49 19.34 -1.44 -3.43
N LYS A 50 19.44 -1.10 -2.16
CA LYS A 50 19.53 -2.04 -1.04
C LYS A 50 18.58 -1.58 0.04
N PHE A 51 18.24 -2.48 0.93
CA PHE A 51 17.54 -2.10 2.14
C PHE A 51 18.38 -1.13 2.96
N HIS A 52 17.74 -0.20 3.63
CA HIS A 52 18.40 0.58 4.65
C HIS A 52 18.82 -0.35 5.81
N PRO A 53 20.00 -0.21 6.43
CA PRO A 53 20.44 -1.11 7.47
C PRO A 53 19.45 -1.31 8.63
N LEU A 54 18.65 -0.29 8.95
CA LEU A 54 17.59 -0.38 9.96
C LEU A 54 16.30 -1.04 9.47
N ALA A 55 16.21 -1.40 8.20
CA ALA A 55 15.05 -2.03 7.56
C ALA A 55 15.43 -3.27 6.78
N GLU A 56 16.63 -3.82 6.99
CA GLU A 56 17.01 -5.11 6.43
C GLU A 56 16.15 -6.21 7.08
N PRO A 57 15.65 -7.15 6.27
CA PRO A 57 14.94 -8.31 6.80
C PRO A 57 15.81 -9.07 7.80
N LEU A 58 15.22 -9.47 8.92
CA LEU A 58 15.90 -10.23 9.96
C LEU A 58 15.65 -11.72 9.76
N GLY A 59 16.74 -12.49 9.65
CA GLY A 59 16.66 -13.95 9.49
C GLY A 59 15.93 -14.34 8.20
N ASP A 60 14.82 -15.05 8.33
CA ASP A 60 13.99 -15.58 7.27
C ASP A 60 12.70 -14.75 7.04
N GLU A 61 12.68 -13.48 7.44
CA GLU A 61 11.57 -12.58 7.14
C GLU A 61 11.34 -12.49 5.63
N PRO A 62 10.10 -12.68 5.16
CA PRO A 62 9.82 -12.66 3.74
C PRO A 62 9.87 -11.23 3.19
N VAL A 63 10.42 -11.10 2.01
CA VAL A 63 10.33 -9.88 1.20
C VAL A 63 9.34 -10.15 0.09
N VAL A 64 8.27 -9.37 0.03
CA VAL A 64 7.23 -9.49 -1.00
C VAL A 64 7.28 -8.27 -1.90
N ALA A 65 7.08 -8.48 -3.20
CA ALA A 65 7.12 -7.41 -4.20
C ALA A 65 5.72 -7.01 -4.69
N ASN A 66 4.71 -7.86 -4.48
CA ASN A 66 3.35 -7.63 -4.95
C ASN A 66 2.29 -8.25 -4.02
N GLY A 67 1.04 -7.88 -4.25
CA GLY A 67 -0.08 -8.33 -3.41
C GLY A 67 -0.39 -9.81 -3.54
N GLU A 68 -0.06 -10.45 -4.66
CA GLU A 68 -0.26 -11.88 -4.83
C GLU A 68 0.74 -12.70 -3.98
N GLU A 69 1.99 -12.28 -3.95
CA GLU A 69 3.01 -12.88 -3.08
C GLU A 69 2.62 -12.74 -1.61
N LEU A 70 2.18 -11.55 -1.20
CA LEU A 70 1.69 -11.31 0.16
C LEU A 70 0.50 -12.20 0.49
N HIS A 71 -0.47 -12.30 -0.43
CA HIS A 71 -1.64 -13.16 -0.25
C HIS A 71 -1.25 -14.65 -0.08
N ARG A 72 -0.39 -15.17 -0.94
CA ARG A 72 0.10 -16.55 -0.84
C ARG A 72 0.80 -16.83 0.48
N TYR A 73 1.65 -15.90 0.90
CA TYR A 73 2.35 -16.01 2.18
C TYR A 73 1.36 -16.02 3.35
N CYS A 74 0.45 -15.06 3.42
CA CYS A 74 -0.58 -14.97 4.46
C CYS A 74 -1.45 -16.22 4.51
N LYS A 75 -1.87 -16.72 3.34
CA LYS A 75 -2.66 -17.95 3.24
C LYS A 75 -1.90 -19.16 3.77
N ALA A 76 -0.63 -19.31 3.41
CA ALA A 76 0.20 -20.42 3.88
C ALA A 76 0.43 -20.40 5.40
N LYS A 77 0.47 -19.21 6.00
CA LYS A 77 0.68 -19.00 7.44
C LYS A 77 -0.63 -18.88 8.24
N GLY A 78 -1.77 -18.80 7.59
CA GLY A 78 -3.07 -18.60 8.23
C GLY A 78 -3.25 -17.18 8.81
N PHE A 79 -2.56 -16.17 8.28
CA PHE A 79 -2.68 -14.80 8.73
C PHE A 79 -3.93 -14.15 8.13
N LEU A 80 -4.74 -13.52 8.98
CA LEU A 80 -5.95 -12.80 8.60
C LEU A 80 -5.88 -11.31 8.93
N PHE A 81 -4.96 -10.92 9.80
CA PHE A 81 -4.76 -9.55 10.24
C PHE A 81 -3.40 -9.05 9.74
N LEU A 82 -3.42 -7.89 9.09
CA LEU A 82 -2.23 -7.23 8.57
C LEU A 82 -2.07 -5.88 9.24
N VAL A 83 -0.96 -5.71 9.96
CA VAL A 83 -0.61 -4.45 10.61
C VAL A 83 0.40 -3.72 9.72
N TYR A 84 0.04 -2.53 9.28
CA TYR A 84 0.83 -1.72 8.36
C TYR A 84 1.62 -0.65 9.11
N ILE A 85 2.91 -0.59 8.82
CA ILE A 85 3.85 0.43 9.30
C ILE A 85 4.75 0.90 8.15
N GLY A 86 5.30 2.10 8.22
CA GLY A 86 6.29 2.60 7.25
C GLY A 86 5.82 3.76 6.39
N PHE A 87 6.26 3.82 5.14
CA PHE A 87 6.00 4.92 4.20
C PHE A 87 5.62 4.38 2.81
N ASN A 88 4.95 5.18 2.00
CA ASN A 88 4.27 6.44 2.34
C ASN A 88 2.82 6.15 2.65
N THR A 89 2.29 6.72 3.73
CA THR A 89 0.91 6.49 4.15
C THR A 89 -0.09 6.76 3.04
N ASN A 90 0.04 7.90 2.36
CA ASN A 90 -0.85 8.34 1.30
C ASN A 90 -0.50 7.78 -0.09
N TYR A 91 0.38 6.81 -0.18
CA TYR A 91 0.74 6.16 -1.43
C TYR A 91 0.93 4.64 -1.26
N CYS A 92 2.16 4.18 -1.01
CA CYS A 92 2.50 2.75 -0.99
C CYS A 92 1.70 1.95 0.04
N MET A 93 1.47 2.52 1.23
CA MET A 93 0.76 1.84 2.32
C MET A 93 -0.71 1.57 2.01
N VAL A 94 -1.33 2.39 1.18
CA VAL A 94 -2.76 2.33 0.89
C VAL A 94 -3.04 1.85 -0.52
N LEU A 95 -2.31 2.37 -1.52
CA LEU A 95 -2.66 2.25 -2.94
C LEU A 95 -1.96 1.11 -3.69
N ASN A 96 -0.81 0.61 -3.21
CA ASN A 96 -0.17 -0.53 -3.86
C ASN A 96 -1.06 -1.78 -3.78
N ASP A 97 -0.85 -2.74 -4.66
CA ASP A 97 -1.62 -3.99 -4.72
C ASP A 97 -1.46 -4.86 -3.46
N TYR A 98 -0.38 -4.67 -2.69
CA TYR A 98 -0.18 -5.20 -1.34
C TYR A 98 -0.61 -4.21 -0.23
N GLY A 99 -1.11 -3.04 -0.60
CA GLY A 99 -1.56 -2.00 0.33
C GLY A 99 -2.90 -2.31 0.99
N MET A 100 -3.24 -1.50 1.98
CA MET A 100 -4.40 -1.71 2.84
C MET A 100 -5.72 -1.86 2.07
N VAL A 101 -5.94 -1.07 1.03
CA VAL A 101 -7.19 -1.11 0.24
C VAL A 101 -7.31 -2.43 -0.50
N HIS A 102 -6.27 -2.83 -1.23
CA HIS A 102 -6.28 -4.04 -2.02
C HIS A 102 -6.33 -5.31 -1.16
N MET A 103 -5.58 -5.36 -0.07
CA MET A 103 -5.60 -6.50 0.83
C MET A 103 -6.91 -6.58 1.61
N ASN A 104 -7.51 -5.45 1.99
CA ASN A 104 -8.86 -5.44 2.58
C ASN A 104 -9.92 -5.97 1.60
N ASN A 105 -9.85 -5.59 0.33
CA ASN A 105 -10.73 -6.12 -0.71
C ASN A 105 -10.55 -7.63 -0.95
N ARG A 106 -9.39 -8.19 -0.62
CA ARG A 106 -9.13 -9.64 -0.60
C ARG A 106 -9.65 -10.34 0.66
N GLY A 107 -10.23 -9.61 1.61
CA GLY A 107 -10.82 -10.13 2.84
C GLY A 107 -9.93 -10.10 4.09
N TYR A 108 -8.76 -9.46 4.03
CA TYR A 108 -7.90 -9.28 5.20
C TYR A 108 -8.38 -8.11 6.08
N ALA A 109 -8.27 -8.28 7.38
CA ALA A 109 -8.42 -7.17 8.32
C ALA A 109 -7.12 -6.35 8.32
N THR A 110 -7.16 -5.14 7.78
CA THR A 110 -6.01 -4.25 7.68
C THR A 110 -6.04 -3.19 8.76
N ILE A 111 -4.93 -2.99 9.46
CA ILE A 111 -4.78 -2.09 10.59
C ILE A 111 -3.56 -1.19 10.35
N LEU A 112 -3.72 0.11 10.50
CA LEU A 112 -2.62 1.06 10.38
C LEU A 112 -2.08 1.44 11.76
N LEU A 113 -0.77 1.36 11.98
CA LEU A 113 -0.14 2.00 13.13
C LEU A 113 0.12 3.47 12.81
N ARG A 114 -0.78 4.35 13.29
CA ARG A 114 -0.80 5.77 12.94
C ARG A 114 0.37 6.59 13.46
N ASP A 115 1.07 6.12 14.47
CA ASP A 115 2.30 6.70 15.02
C ASP A 115 3.59 6.11 14.42
N CYS A 116 3.46 5.11 13.55
CA CYS A 116 4.57 4.43 12.87
C CYS A 116 4.50 4.59 11.35
N THR A 117 3.87 5.66 10.87
CA THR A 117 3.75 5.94 9.44
C THR A 117 3.84 7.43 9.15
N THR A 118 4.36 7.77 7.98
CA THR A 118 4.33 9.12 7.43
C THR A 118 4.02 9.08 5.94
N GLY A 119 3.29 10.07 5.46
CA GLY A 119 2.98 10.26 4.05
C GLY A 119 3.97 11.18 3.34
N MET A 120 3.74 11.37 2.05
CA MET A 120 4.35 12.45 1.29
C MET A 120 3.65 13.75 1.65
N GLU A 121 4.41 14.70 2.17
CA GLU A 121 3.92 16.00 2.59
C GLU A 121 4.36 17.08 1.60
N SER A 122 3.53 18.12 1.43
CA SER A 122 3.96 19.35 0.75
C SER A 122 4.80 20.23 1.69
N PHE A 123 5.41 21.27 1.14
CA PHE A 123 6.11 22.28 1.94
C PHE A 123 5.20 22.88 3.03
N GLU A 124 3.92 23.06 2.74
CA GLU A 124 2.94 23.65 3.66
C GLU A 124 2.47 22.68 4.74
N THR A 125 2.45 21.38 4.44
CA THR A 125 1.88 20.37 5.33
C THR A 125 2.92 19.59 6.14
N GLN A 126 4.21 19.67 5.79
CA GLN A 126 5.26 18.85 6.40
C GLN A 126 5.39 19.07 7.92
N ALA A 127 5.29 20.31 8.40
CA ALA A 127 5.44 20.61 9.82
C ALA A 127 4.28 20.04 10.66
N SER A 128 3.09 19.92 10.09
CA SER A 128 1.89 19.41 10.75
C SER A 128 1.58 17.96 10.45
N LEU A 129 2.29 17.33 9.50
CA LEU A 129 1.95 16.04 8.90
C LEU A 129 0.51 16.04 8.37
N GLY A 130 0.12 17.12 7.69
CA GLY A 130 -1.26 17.37 7.30
C GLY A 130 -1.83 16.31 6.36
N GLN A 131 -1.07 15.89 5.34
CA GLN A 131 -1.48 14.84 4.41
C GLN A 131 -1.60 13.48 5.10
N THR A 132 -0.64 13.15 5.93
CA THR A 132 -0.65 11.92 6.73
C THR A 132 -1.88 11.85 7.61
N ARG A 133 -2.16 12.91 8.38
CA ARG A 133 -3.32 12.98 9.28
C ARG A 133 -4.64 12.90 8.54
N THR A 134 -4.75 13.62 7.43
CA THR A 134 -5.96 13.60 6.60
C THR A 134 -6.25 12.19 6.07
N LEU A 135 -5.22 11.48 5.61
CA LEU A 135 -5.43 10.12 5.14
C LEU A 135 -5.80 9.16 6.27
N ILE A 136 -5.17 9.26 7.44
CA ILE A 136 -5.54 8.45 8.60
C ILE A 136 -7.02 8.65 8.94
N GLN A 137 -7.47 9.90 9.03
CA GLN A 137 -8.88 10.23 9.27
C GLN A 137 -9.79 9.64 8.18
N HIS A 138 -9.39 9.73 6.91
CA HIS A 138 -10.15 9.15 5.80
C HIS A 138 -10.29 7.63 5.93
N LEU A 139 -9.23 6.93 6.29
CA LEU A 139 -9.26 5.49 6.54
C LEU A 139 -10.21 5.13 7.69
N GLU A 140 -10.16 5.85 8.79
CA GLU A 140 -11.03 5.67 9.95
C GLU A 140 -12.51 5.93 9.61
N MET A 141 -12.81 7.01 8.88
CA MET A 141 -14.14 7.32 8.38
C MET A 141 -14.67 6.23 7.43
N SER A 142 -13.80 5.56 6.71
CA SER A 142 -14.10 4.44 5.79
C SER A 142 -14.12 3.09 6.52
N GLN A 143 -14.32 3.08 7.83
CA GLN A 143 -14.40 1.89 8.68
C GLN A 143 -13.15 1.01 8.67
N ARG A 144 -11.99 1.58 8.37
CA ARG A 144 -10.71 0.89 8.50
C ARG A 144 -10.10 1.17 9.87
N PHE A 145 -9.39 0.19 10.39
CA PHE A 145 -8.84 0.27 11.75
C PHE A 145 -7.49 0.99 11.76
N SER A 146 -7.28 1.80 12.80
CA SER A 146 -5.97 2.31 13.16
C SER A 146 -5.71 2.09 14.65
N LEU A 147 -4.45 1.94 15.00
CA LEU A 147 -3.96 1.83 16.37
C LEU A 147 -2.71 2.69 16.54
N THR A 148 -2.37 2.99 17.76
CA THR A 148 -1.01 3.42 18.13
C THR A 148 -0.15 2.22 18.54
N SER A 149 1.16 2.36 18.44
CA SER A 149 2.08 1.31 18.88
C SER A 149 1.92 0.94 20.37
N PRO A 150 1.68 1.88 21.32
CA PRO A 150 1.36 1.53 22.69
C PRO A 150 0.08 0.71 22.85
N GLU A 151 -0.98 1.03 22.08
CA GLU A 151 -2.23 0.26 22.09
C GLU A 151 -2.02 -1.18 21.61
N LEU A 152 -1.26 -1.36 20.54
CA LEU A 152 -0.90 -2.69 20.04
C LEU A 152 -0.09 -3.49 21.06
N ILE A 153 0.95 -2.87 21.65
CA ILE A 153 1.80 -3.51 22.66
C ILE A 153 0.98 -3.91 23.88
N ALA A 154 0.08 -3.05 24.36
CA ALA A 154 -0.79 -3.36 25.47
C ALA A 154 -1.71 -4.54 25.17
N ALA A 155 -2.29 -4.60 23.97
CA ALA A 155 -3.15 -5.70 23.56
C ALA A 155 -2.39 -7.04 23.46
N LEU A 156 -1.15 -7.03 22.98
CA LEU A 156 -0.31 -8.22 22.90
C LEU A 156 0.09 -8.73 24.28
N ARG A 157 0.50 -7.85 25.20
CA ARG A 157 0.86 -8.19 26.59
C ARG A 157 -0.33 -8.74 27.38
N GLY A 158 -1.49 -8.08 27.29
CA GLY A 158 -2.71 -8.55 27.97
C GLY A 158 -3.23 -9.90 27.48
N ARG A 159 -2.67 -10.46 26.40
CA ARG A 159 -2.95 -11.81 25.91
C ARG A 159 -2.02 -12.86 26.57
N GLU A 160 -0.80 -12.47 26.92
CA GLU A 160 0.15 -13.35 27.63
C GLU A 160 -0.31 -13.62 29.07
N ASP A 161 -0.91 -12.63 29.72
CA ASP A 161 -1.43 -12.73 31.10
C ASP A 161 -2.71 -13.59 31.21
N ARG A 162 -3.31 -14.03 30.10
CA ARG A 162 -4.53 -14.85 30.07
C ARG A 162 -4.30 -16.33 29.72
N LYS A 163 -3.06 -16.73 29.58
CA LYS A 163 -2.66 -18.13 29.39
C LYS A 163 -2.13 -18.73 30.70
#